data_76810d94090a74e743355ab71df43f0a
#
_entry.id   76810d94090a74e743355ab71df43f0a
#
_cell.length_a   1.000
_cell.length_b   1.000
_cell.length_c   1.000
_cell.angle_alpha   90.00
_cell.angle_beta   90.00
_cell.angle_gamma   90.00
#
_symmetry.space_group_name_H-M   'P 1'
#
loop_
_entity.id
_entity.type
_entity.pdbx_description
1 polymer ?
#
loop_
_entity_poly.entity_id
_entity_poly.type
_entity_poly.pdbx_seq_one_letter_code
_entity_poly.pdbx_strand_id
1 'polypeptide(L)'
;MPFTVADHDRVSGMHIARIGFTPLKGGRHLTHDRADLTADGPVGDRVFCLVDRSRSRVLRTVENPTLLRGIARWEAGVLSVDLPGHAIEGVPSPNGETLTVDYWGRTVALEGCAGPWAQAYSEYLGYEVVLCRSASAGEVVYGASVTLVTTASMHLLAERLGREVDSARFRSTFLVDTESPLDTGTLVDISDATSPVEDSWVGRMLRVGEATVRVRSLVPRCAVVDLDPATGQKDAPVLRTLAGYRQSQGEINFGVDAVVAKAGRVRPGDQVELHSD
;
A
#
# COMPACT_ATOMS: atom_id res chain seq x y z
N MET A 1 20.23 -27.85 -40.07
CA MET A 1 19.34 -27.80 -38.88
C MET A 1 19.36 -26.37 -38.40
N PRO A 2 18.33 -25.56 -38.65
CA PRO A 2 18.22 -24.22 -38.08
C PRO A 2 17.71 -24.33 -36.63
N PHE A 3 18.41 -23.68 -35.72
CA PHE A 3 17.98 -23.49 -34.34
C PHE A 3 16.79 -22.56 -34.33
N THR A 4 15.65 -23.09 -33.89
CA THR A 4 14.43 -22.31 -33.60
C THR A 4 14.73 -21.48 -32.34
N VAL A 5 14.84 -20.18 -32.49
CA VAL A 5 14.85 -19.23 -31.38
C VAL A 5 13.44 -19.26 -30.81
N ALA A 6 13.30 -19.65 -29.56
CA ALA A 6 12.03 -19.54 -28.84
C ALA A 6 11.63 -18.07 -28.82
N ASP A 7 10.53 -17.78 -29.48
CA ASP A 7 9.81 -16.51 -29.41
C ASP A 7 9.41 -16.30 -27.95
N HIS A 8 10.12 -15.46 -27.22
CA HIS A 8 9.63 -14.93 -25.97
C HIS A 8 8.56 -13.90 -26.34
N ASP A 9 7.31 -14.31 -26.25
CA ASP A 9 6.16 -13.43 -26.32
C ASP A 9 6.42 -12.22 -25.37
N ARG A 10 6.87 -11.13 -25.99
CA ARG A 10 6.92 -9.83 -25.31
C ARG A 10 5.49 -9.37 -25.13
N VAL A 11 4.99 -9.53 -23.91
CA VAL A 11 3.71 -8.97 -23.50
C VAL A 11 3.83 -7.45 -23.59
N SER A 12 3.35 -6.88 -24.69
CA SER A 12 3.26 -5.44 -24.89
C SER A 12 2.02 -4.95 -24.10
N GLY A 13 2.24 -4.28 -22.98
CA GLY A 13 1.13 -3.74 -22.18
C GLY A 13 1.53 -3.47 -20.73
N MET A 14 0.69 -2.73 -20.01
CA MET A 14 0.85 -2.51 -18.58
C MET A 14 0.72 -3.83 -17.82
N HIS A 15 1.57 -4.03 -16.80
CA HIS A 15 1.51 -5.23 -15.97
C HIS A 15 1.84 -4.93 -14.49
N ILE A 16 1.50 -5.84 -13.60
CA ILE A 16 1.83 -5.73 -12.18
C ILE A 16 3.31 -6.02 -11.97
N ALA A 17 4.09 -5.01 -11.63
CA ALA A 17 5.49 -5.16 -11.26
C ALA A 17 5.67 -5.62 -9.82
N ARG A 18 4.83 -5.13 -8.89
CA ARG A 18 4.90 -5.49 -7.47
C ARG A 18 3.54 -5.42 -6.80
N ILE A 19 3.32 -6.35 -5.89
CA ILE A 19 2.17 -6.37 -4.97
C ILE A 19 2.68 -6.07 -3.57
N GLY A 20 2.01 -5.16 -2.86
CA GLY A 20 2.42 -4.77 -1.51
C GLY A 20 1.25 -4.52 -0.57
N PHE A 21 1.33 -5.06 0.65
CA PHE A 21 0.44 -4.75 1.78
C PHE A 21 1.03 -5.22 3.11
N THR A 22 0.32 -5.02 4.20
CA THR A 22 0.77 -5.44 5.54
C THR A 22 -0.43 -5.76 6.42
N PRO A 23 -0.42 -6.85 7.19
CA PRO A 23 -1.53 -7.19 8.07
C PRO A 23 -1.67 -6.23 9.27
N LEU A 24 -0.59 -5.57 9.68
CA LEU A 24 -0.63 -4.60 10.76
C LEU A 24 -0.52 -3.18 10.23
N LYS A 25 -1.55 -2.38 10.50
CA LYS A 25 -1.54 -0.96 10.17
C LYS A 25 -0.34 -0.25 10.80
N GLY A 26 0.39 0.49 9.99
CA GLY A 26 1.60 1.21 10.41
C GLY A 26 2.88 0.39 10.32
N GLY A 27 2.81 -0.94 10.30
CA GLY A 27 3.95 -1.83 10.13
C GLY A 27 4.61 -1.71 8.74
N ARG A 28 5.73 -2.40 8.56
CA ARG A 28 6.45 -2.45 7.29
C ARG A 28 5.55 -2.94 6.16
N HIS A 29 5.61 -2.28 5.03
CA HIS A 29 4.91 -2.70 3.83
C HIS A 29 5.70 -3.82 3.16
N LEU A 30 5.09 -4.99 3.00
CA LEU A 30 5.74 -6.19 2.49
C LEU A 30 5.37 -6.44 1.03
N THR A 31 6.30 -7.06 0.31
CA THR A 31 6.05 -7.59 -1.04
C THR A 31 5.44 -8.99 -0.94
N HIS A 32 4.50 -9.28 -1.84
CA HIS A 32 3.77 -10.55 -1.90
C HIS A 32 3.80 -11.12 -3.32
N ASP A 33 3.77 -12.45 -3.43
CA ASP A 33 3.73 -13.17 -4.70
C ASP A 33 2.32 -13.19 -5.31
N ARG A 34 1.31 -12.82 -4.53
CA ARG A 34 -0.08 -12.73 -4.96
C ARG A 34 -0.90 -11.85 -4.01
N ALA A 35 -2.03 -11.37 -4.52
CA ALA A 35 -3.13 -10.82 -3.73
C ALA A 35 -4.44 -11.48 -4.15
N ASP A 36 -5.19 -12.02 -3.20
CA ASP A 36 -6.57 -12.39 -3.41
C ASP A 36 -7.43 -11.17 -3.03
N LEU A 37 -8.08 -10.55 -4.03
CA LEU A 37 -8.91 -9.36 -3.82
C LEU A 37 -10.35 -9.76 -3.55
N THR A 38 -10.93 -9.20 -2.49
CA THR A 38 -12.36 -9.22 -2.19
C THR A 38 -12.95 -7.82 -2.35
N ALA A 39 -14.25 -7.64 -2.12
CA ALA A 39 -14.89 -6.33 -2.12
C ALA A 39 -14.18 -5.33 -1.16
N ASP A 40 -13.56 -5.84 -0.11
CA ASP A 40 -12.89 -5.05 0.93
C ASP A 40 -11.40 -4.78 0.66
N GLY A 41 -10.87 -5.28 -0.47
CA GLY A 41 -9.47 -5.15 -0.86
C GLY A 41 -8.67 -6.44 -0.73
N PRO A 42 -7.33 -6.35 -0.62
CA PRO A 42 -6.47 -7.52 -0.47
C PRO A 42 -6.74 -8.27 0.83
N VAL A 43 -6.96 -9.57 0.74
CA VAL A 43 -7.10 -10.44 1.92
C VAL A 43 -5.83 -10.37 2.74
N GLY A 44 -5.97 -10.04 4.02
CA GLY A 44 -4.83 -9.94 4.93
C GLY A 44 -4.23 -8.52 5.04
N ASP A 45 -4.68 -7.54 4.25
CA ASP A 45 -4.21 -6.17 4.41
C ASP A 45 -4.89 -5.48 5.60
N ARG A 46 -4.11 -4.88 6.49
CA ARG A 46 -4.53 -4.06 7.63
C ARG A 46 -5.63 -4.70 8.49
N VAL A 47 -5.52 -6.02 8.68
CA VAL A 47 -6.42 -6.80 9.55
C VAL A 47 -6.32 -6.32 11.00
N PHE A 48 -5.11 -5.91 11.40
CA PHE A 48 -4.81 -5.48 12.76
C PHE A 48 -4.33 -4.03 12.79
N CYS A 49 -4.55 -3.39 13.93
CA CYS A 49 -3.98 -2.08 14.26
C CYS A 49 -3.60 -2.02 15.73
N LEU A 50 -2.77 -1.04 16.07
CA LEU A 50 -2.44 -0.72 17.46
C LEU A 50 -3.23 0.51 17.89
N VAL A 51 -3.76 0.46 19.09
CA VAL A 51 -4.51 1.55 19.74
C VAL A 51 -3.71 2.07 20.92
N ASP A 52 -3.46 3.37 20.95
CA ASP A 52 -3.00 4.08 22.16
C ASP A 52 -4.20 4.17 23.10
N ARG A 53 -4.15 3.43 24.22
CA ARG A 53 -5.24 3.36 25.17
C ARG A 53 -5.48 4.71 25.86
N SER A 54 -4.39 5.44 26.16
CA SER A 54 -4.48 6.73 26.87
C SER A 54 -5.15 7.82 26.05
N ARG A 55 -4.99 7.76 24.71
CA ARG A 55 -5.54 8.72 23.76
C ARG A 55 -6.80 8.22 23.03
N SER A 56 -7.21 6.98 23.27
CA SER A 56 -8.31 6.32 22.56
C SER A 56 -8.21 6.50 21.03
N ARG A 57 -7.03 6.23 20.47
CA ARG A 57 -6.72 6.53 19.09
C ARG A 57 -5.87 5.43 18.43
N VAL A 58 -6.20 5.11 17.17
CA VAL A 58 -5.36 4.22 16.33
C VAL A 58 -4.02 4.89 16.06
N LEU A 59 -2.93 4.15 16.23
CA LEU A 59 -1.58 4.66 15.95
C LEU A 59 -1.40 5.00 14.47
N ARG A 60 -0.75 6.12 14.22
CA ARG A 60 -0.43 6.61 12.88
C ARG A 60 1.09 6.52 12.65
N THR A 61 1.49 6.01 11.48
CA THR A 61 2.91 5.88 11.12
C THR A 61 3.66 7.21 11.16
N VAL A 62 3.00 8.32 10.78
CA VAL A 62 3.62 9.65 10.78
C VAL A 62 4.03 10.11 12.18
N GLU A 63 3.29 9.68 13.21
CA GLU A 63 3.56 10.00 14.63
C GLU A 63 4.45 8.94 15.28
N ASN A 64 4.43 7.72 14.75
CA ASN A 64 5.14 6.55 15.26
C ASN A 64 5.96 5.88 14.15
N PRO A 65 6.97 6.56 13.58
CA PRO A 65 7.70 6.05 12.42
C PRO A 65 8.47 4.76 12.70
N THR A 66 8.79 4.49 13.97
CA THR A 66 9.45 3.25 14.40
C THR A 66 8.62 1.99 14.13
N LEU A 67 7.30 2.12 13.94
CA LEU A 67 6.43 1.01 13.52
C LEU A 67 6.88 0.38 12.19
N LEU A 68 7.51 1.17 11.30
CA LEU A 68 8.03 0.67 10.02
C LEU A 68 9.16 -0.35 10.19
N ARG A 69 9.80 -0.42 11.35
CA ARG A 69 10.81 -1.44 11.67
C ARG A 69 10.18 -2.80 11.97
N GLY A 70 8.89 -2.81 12.33
CA GLY A 70 8.14 -4.03 12.62
C GLY A 70 7.71 -4.74 11.33
N ILE A 71 8.01 -6.03 11.23
CA ILE A 71 7.59 -6.91 10.14
C ILE A 71 6.48 -7.80 10.67
N ALA A 72 5.26 -7.60 10.17
CA ALA A 72 4.11 -8.43 10.54
C ALA A 72 3.71 -9.32 9.35
N ARG A 73 3.45 -10.61 9.64
CA ARG A 73 2.91 -11.57 8.66
C ARG A 73 1.66 -12.22 9.26
N TRP A 74 0.68 -12.45 8.41
CA TRP A 74 -0.58 -13.08 8.79
C TRP A 74 -0.87 -14.23 7.84
N GLU A 75 -0.68 -15.47 8.32
CA GLU A 75 -0.81 -16.68 7.52
C GLU A 75 -1.53 -17.76 8.31
N ALA A 76 -2.50 -18.41 7.71
CA ALA A 76 -3.27 -19.51 8.31
C ALA A 76 -3.79 -19.23 9.74
N GLY A 77 -4.16 -17.97 10.03
CA GLY A 77 -4.66 -17.60 11.36
C GLY A 77 -3.56 -17.30 12.39
N VAL A 78 -2.31 -17.35 11.99
CA VAL A 78 -1.15 -17.03 12.85
C VAL A 78 -0.63 -15.64 12.51
N LEU A 79 -0.49 -14.78 13.51
CA LEU A 79 0.16 -13.47 13.40
C LEU A 79 1.59 -13.59 13.94
N SER A 80 2.58 -13.49 13.07
CA SER A 80 3.98 -13.35 13.46
C SER A 80 4.43 -11.91 13.31
N VAL A 81 5.20 -11.41 14.26
CA VAL A 81 5.74 -10.06 14.28
C VAL A 81 7.19 -10.08 14.71
N ASP A 82 8.06 -9.55 13.86
CA ASP A 82 9.46 -9.30 14.16
C ASP A 82 9.64 -7.81 14.47
N LEU A 83 10.01 -7.48 15.71
CA LEU A 83 10.42 -6.15 16.17
C LEU A 83 11.87 -6.18 16.58
N PRO A 84 12.57 -5.05 16.58
CA PRO A 84 13.89 -4.98 17.20
C PRO A 84 13.87 -5.46 18.65
N GLY A 85 14.52 -6.60 18.92
CA GLY A 85 14.57 -7.22 20.24
C GLY A 85 13.42 -8.17 20.58
N HIS A 86 12.40 -8.33 19.71
CA HIS A 86 11.27 -9.22 19.95
C HIS A 86 10.91 -9.99 18.69
N ALA A 87 10.74 -11.29 18.82
CA ALA A 87 10.09 -12.15 17.81
C ALA A 87 8.88 -12.80 18.47
N ILE A 88 7.70 -12.55 17.91
CA ILE A 88 6.43 -12.91 18.54
C ILE A 88 5.58 -13.63 17.52
N GLU A 89 4.95 -14.73 17.93
CA GLU A 89 4.05 -15.50 17.09
C GLU A 89 2.89 -16.05 17.92
N GLY A 90 1.73 -16.18 17.32
CA GLY A 90 0.56 -16.79 17.95
C GLY A 90 -0.71 -16.64 17.12
N VAL A 91 -1.80 -17.14 17.68
CA VAL A 91 -3.15 -17.01 17.11
C VAL A 91 -3.86 -15.91 17.90
N PRO A 92 -4.08 -14.71 17.31
CA PRO A 92 -4.84 -13.65 17.97
C PRO A 92 -6.28 -14.12 18.22
N SER A 93 -6.75 -13.97 19.44
CA SER A 93 -8.13 -14.27 19.81
C SER A 93 -8.80 -13.04 20.44
N PRO A 94 -10.13 -12.89 20.31
CA PRO A 94 -10.84 -11.82 21.00
C PRO A 94 -10.56 -11.87 22.50
N ASN A 95 -10.32 -10.71 23.11
CA ASN A 95 -10.16 -10.60 24.57
C ASN A 95 -11.46 -10.19 25.27
N GLY A 96 -12.57 -10.05 24.53
CA GLY A 96 -13.86 -9.63 25.01
C GLY A 96 -14.03 -8.10 25.15
N GLU A 97 -13.00 -7.32 24.84
CA GLU A 97 -13.04 -5.85 24.90
C GLU A 97 -13.37 -5.27 23.52
N THR A 98 -14.31 -4.32 23.48
CA THR A 98 -14.56 -3.49 22.30
C THR A 98 -14.10 -2.08 22.60
N LEU A 99 -13.21 -1.55 21.79
CA LEU A 99 -12.70 -0.18 21.90
C LEU A 99 -13.34 0.71 20.85
N THR A 100 -13.94 1.81 21.28
CA THR A 100 -14.41 2.88 20.41
C THR A 100 -13.35 3.96 20.36
N VAL A 101 -12.74 4.18 19.19
CA VAL A 101 -11.55 5.03 19.07
C VAL A 101 -11.61 5.96 17.88
N ASP A 102 -10.80 7.02 17.90
CA ASP A 102 -10.63 7.91 16.75
C ASP A 102 -9.68 7.30 15.72
N TYR A 103 -10.09 7.37 14.47
CA TYR A 103 -9.27 7.12 13.31
C TYR A 103 -9.46 8.20 12.25
N TRP A 104 -8.56 9.20 12.22
CA TRP A 104 -8.63 10.36 11.30
C TRP A 104 -9.96 11.11 11.37
N GLY A 105 -10.45 11.38 12.57
CA GLY A 105 -11.73 12.06 12.81
C GLY A 105 -12.97 11.19 12.59
N ARG A 106 -12.80 9.90 12.30
CA ARG A 106 -13.89 8.91 12.27
C ARG A 106 -13.87 8.10 13.55
N THR A 107 -15.03 7.86 14.11
CA THR A 107 -15.20 6.91 15.21
C THR A 107 -15.28 5.50 14.65
N VAL A 108 -14.38 4.60 15.09
CA VAL A 108 -14.36 3.19 14.71
C VAL A 108 -14.45 2.30 15.93
N ALA A 109 -15.18 1.18 15.80
CA ALA A 109 -15.26 0.15 16.83
C ALA A 109 -14.29 -0.98 16.50
N LEU A 110 -13.40 -1.30 17.42
CA LEU A 110 -12.35 -2.30 17.24
C LEU A 110 -12.45 -3.36 18.33
N GLU A 111 -12.19 -4.61 17.97
CA GLU A 111 -12.15 -5.73 18.89
C GLU A 111 -10.71 -5.90 19.41
N GLY A 112 -10.56 -5.89 20.74
CA GLY A 112 -9.27 -6.14 21.38
C GLY A 112 -8.81 -7.58 21.17
N CYS A 113 -7.53 -7.78 20.89
CA CYS A 113 -6.93 -9.10 20.69
C CYS A 113 -6.07 -9.49 21.89
N ALA A 114 -6.32 -10.69 22.43
CA ALA A 114 -5.44 -11.35 23.38
C ALA A 114 -4.21 -11.92 22.67
N GLY A 115 -3.08 -11.95 23.37
CA GLY A 115 -1.81 -12.50 22.91
C GLY A 115 -0.63 -11.61 23.31
N PRO A 116 0.60 -11.98 22.92
CA PRO A 116 1.81 -11.32 23.40
C PRO A 116 2.10 -9.96 22.74
N TRP A 117 1.39 -9.58 21.67
CA TRP A 117 1.71 -8.40 20.84
C TRP A 117 1.53 -7.09 21.58
N ALA A 118 0.46 -6.95 22.38
CA ALA A 118 0.20 -5.72 23.14
C ALA A 118 1.37 -5.40 24.08
N GLN A 119 1.85 -6.39 24.83
CA GLN A 119 3.00 -6.24 25.72
C GLN A 119 4.25 -5.87 24.93
N ALA A 120 4.61 -6.64 23.93
CA ALA A 120 5.83 -6.42 23.16
C ALA A 120 5.85 -5.05 22.45
N TYR A 121 4.73 -4.63 21.86
CA TYR A 121 4.63 -3.30 21.28
C TYR A 121 4.66 -2.19 22.31
N SER A 122 4.07 -2.40 23.51
CA SER A 122 4.14 -1.43 24.60
C SER A 122 5.57 -1.26 25.11
N GLU A 123 6.32 -2.35 25.26
CA GLU A 123 7.74 -2.31 25.61
C GLU A 123 8.56 -1.62 24.52
N TYR A 124 8.33 -1.98 23.26
CA TYR A 124 9.04 -1.40 22.11
C TYR A 124 8.77 0.10 21.92
N LEU A 125 7.55 0.55 22.15
CA LEU A 125 7.14 1.95 21.97
C LEU A 125 7.33 2.80 23.23
N GLY A 126 7.47 2.18 24.42
CA GLY A 126 7.63 2.86 25.70
C GLY A 126 6.32 3.41 26.30
N TYR A 127 5.18 2.98 25.82
CA TYR A 127 3.86 3.34 26.36
C TYR A 127 2.82 2.26 26.03
N GLU A 128 1.71 2.25 26.78
CA GLU A 128 0.69 1.22 26.69
C GLU A 128 -0.08 1.28 25.35
N VAL A 129 -0.08 0.15 24.62
CA VAL A 129 -0.89 -0.04 23.42
C VAL A 129 -1.63 -1.38 23.47
N VAL A 130 -2.72 -1.46 22.72
CA VAL A 130 -3.51 -2.68 22.56
C VAL A 130 -3.49 -3.09 21.10
N LEU A 131 -3.28 -4.39 20.84
CA LEU A 131 -3.54 -4.94 19.53
C LEU A 131 -5.04 -5.10 19.34
N CYS A 132 -5.56 -4.55 18.25
CA CYS A 132 -6.96 -4.63 17.91
C CYS A 132 -7.13 -5.15 16.48
N ARG A 133 -8.30 -5.75 16.25
CA ARG A 133 -8.78 -6.15 14.93
C ARG A 133 -9.98 -5.28 14.54
N SER A 134 -10.07 -4.89 13.27
CA SER A 134 -11.27 -4.28 12.73
C SER A 134 -12.43 -5.27 12.76
N ALA A 135 -13.60 -4.83 13.19
CA ALA A 135 -14.83 -5.63 13.11
C ALA A 135 -15.24 -5.83 11.64
N SER A 136 -15.00 -4.83 10.80
CA SER A 136 -15.18 -4.88 9.35
C SER A 136 -13.89 -4.57 8.61
N ALA A 137 -13.67 -5.23 7.48
CA ALA A 137 -12.49 -4.94 6.65
C ALA A 137 -12.54 -3.47 6.16
N GLY A 138 -11.38 -2.84 6.05
CA GLY A 138 -11.26 -1.46 5.58
C GLY A 138 -11.50 -0.35 6.60
N GLU A 139 -11.99 -0.63 7.81
CA GLU A 139 -12.26 0.40 8.83
C GLU A 139 -11.03 1.24 9.18
N VAL A 140 -9.84 0.62 9.23
CA VAL A 140 -8.57 1.30 9.50
C VAL A 140 -7.76 1.58 8.23
N VAL A 141 -8.41 1.58 7.06
CA VAL A 141 -7.84 2.02 5.78
C VAL A 141 -8.25 3.48 5.53
N TYR A 142 -7.31 4.30 5.07
CA TYR A 142 -7.58 5.66 4.61
C TYR A 142 -7.76 5.64 3.09
N GLY A 143 -8.87 6.21 2.59
CA GLY A 143 -9.23 6.16 1.17
C GLY A 143 -9.87 4.83 0.77
N ALA A 144 -9.70 4.42 -0.47
CA ALA A 144 -10.20 3.14 -0.96
C ALA A 144 -9.24 1.98 -0.62
N SER A 145 -9.73 0.75 -0.78
CA SER A 145 -9.05 -0.46 -0.31
C SER A 145 -7.86 -0.90 -1.17
N VAL A 146 -7.78 -0.42 -2.42
CA VAL A 146 -6.69 -0.71 -3.36
C VAL A 146 -6.05 0.61 -3.79
N THR A 147 -4.72 0.64 -3.85
CA THR A 147 -3.98 1.80 -4.34
C THR A 147 -2.98 1.38 -5.41
N LEU A 148 -2.81 2.22 -6.44
CA LEU A 148 -1.91 1.97 -7.55
C LEU A 148 -0.96 3.14 -7.74
N VAL A 149 0.30 2.81 -8.04
CA VAL A 149 1.36 3.74 -8.46
C VAL A 149 2.02 3.13 -9.68
N THR A 150 2.49 3.93 -10.62
CA THR A 150 3.16 3.44 -11.83
C THR A 150 4.67 3.58 -11.75
N THR A 151 5.39 2.75 -12.54
CA THR A 151 6.86 2.87 -12.70
C THR A 151 7.21 4.22 -13.32
N ALA A 152 6.45 4.70 -14.31
CA ALA A 152 6.66 6.00 -14.92
C ALA A 152 6.58 7.15 -13.90
N SER A 153 5.60 7.12 -12.99
CA SER A 153 5.51 8.10 -11.90
C SER A 153 6.69 8.02 -10.94
N MET A 154 7.18 6.80 -10.64
CA MET A 154 8.35 6.62 -9.80
C MET A 154 9.61 7.16 -10.46
N HIS A 155 9.80 6.96 -11.76
CA HIS A 155 10.94 7.50 -12.52
C HIS A 155 10.90 9.03 -12.57
N LEU A 156 9.74 9.62 -12.87
CA LEU A 156 9.59 11.09 -12.83
C LEU A 156 9.92 11.67 -11.45
N LEU A 157 9.50 10.98 -10.38
CA LEU A 157 9.87 11.39 -9.02
C LEU A 157 11.38 11.28 -8.79
N ALA A 158 12.02 10.17 -9.21
CA ALA A 158 13.45 9.96 -9.07
C ALA A 158 14.27 11.03 -9.80
N GLU A 159 13.89 11.39 -11.03
CA GLU A 159 14.50 12.50 -11.80
C GLU A 159 14.42 13.82 -11.02
N ARG A 160 13.24 14.19 -10.52
CA ARG A 160 13.04 15.45 -9.78
C ARG A 160 13.70 15.46 -8.41
N LEU A 161 13.85 14.29 -7.78
CA LEU A 161 14.51 14.12 -6.49
C LEU A 161 16.03 14.01 -6.63
N GLY A 162 16.54 13.66 -7.83
CA GLY A 162 17.95 13.41 -8.12
C GLY A 162 18.44 12.05 -7.61
N ARG A 163 17.54 11.15 -7.20
CA ARG A 163 17.84 9.78 -6.75
C ARG A 163 16.60 8.90 -6.79
N GLU A 164 16.81 7.60 -6.92
CA GLU A 164 15.74 6.62 -6.75
C GLU A 164 15.33 6.49 -5.28
N VAL A 165 14.08 6.13 -5.08
CA VAL A 165 13.51 5.82 -3.77
C VAL A 165 12.63 4.58 -3.86
N ASP A 166 12.59 3.80 -2.79
CA ASP A 166 11.75 2.61 -2.73
C ASP A 166 10.26 2.98 -2.80
N SER A 167 9.54 2.38 -3.77
CA SER A 167 8.09 2.56 -3.95
C SER A 167 7.26 2.09 -2.75
N ALA A 168 7.81 1.24 -1.85
CA ALA A 168 7.15 0.80 -0.63
C ALA A 168 6.78 1.97 0.31
N ARG A 169 7.44 3.13 0.20
CA ARG A 169 7.09 4.35 0.98
C ARG A 169 5.70 4.88 0.68
N PHE A 170 5.18 4.62 -0.51
CA PHE A 170 3.83 4.99 -0.90
C PHE A 170 2.78 4.00 -0.42
N ARG A 171 3.19 2.83 0.08
CA ARG A 171 2.31 1.79 0.62
C ARG A 171 1.19 1.40 -0.34
N SER A 172 1.49 1.43 -1.65
CA SER A 172 0.55 1.08 -2.71
C SER A 172 0.36 -0.43 -2.78
N THR A 173 -0.89 -0.86 -3.01
CA THR A 173 -1.23 -2.26 -3.24
C THR A 173 -0.53 -2.78 -4.49
N PHE A 174 -0.51 -1.99 -5.55
CA PHE A 174 0.11 -2.35 -6.82
C PHE A 174 1.10 -1.28 -7.28
N LEU A 175 2.28 -1.74 -7.69
CA LEU A 175 3.15 -1.01 -8.60
C LEU A 175 2.89 -1.57 -9.99
N VAL A 176 2.42 -0.72 -10.89
CA VAL A 176 2.10 -1.08 -12.28
C VAL A 176 3.27 -0.65 -13.17
N ASP A 177 3.85 -1.59 -13.90
CA ASP A 177 4.80 -1.26 -14.94
C ASP A 177 4.06 -0.72 -16.17
N THR A 178 4.46 0.48 -16.57
CA THR A 178 3.91 1.20 -17.72
C THR A 178 4.96 1.50 -18.77
N GLU A 179 6.18 0.98 -18.59
CA GLU A 179 7.36 1.32 -19.40
C GLU A 179 7.77 0.21 -20.37
N SER A 180 7.04 -0.91 -20.40
CA SER A 180 7.25 -1.90 -21.45
C SER A 180 7.17 -1.21 -22.81
N PRO A 181 8.19 -1.32 -23.69
CA PRO A 181 8.22 -0.61 -24.95
C PRO A 181 6.95 -0.99 -25.73
N LEU A 182 6.04 -0.04 -25.85
CA LEU A 182 4.97 -0.11 -26.82
C LEU A 182 5.67 -0.19 -28.18
N ASP A 183 5.50 -1.29 -28.88
CA ASP A 183 5.97 -1.50 -30.25
C ASP A 183 5.10 -0.68 -31.24
N THR A 184 4.73 0.50 -30.82
CA THR A 184 4.07 1.52 -31.62
C THR A 184 5.11 2.61 -31.80
N GLY A 185 5.69 2.72 -32.99
CA GLY A 185 6.71 3.70 -33.39
C GLY A 185 6.32 5.18 -33.20
N THR A 186 5.53 5.47 -32.18
CA THR A 186 5.23 6.76 -31.64
C THR A 186 5.98 6.87 -30.31
N LEU A 187 7.18 7.45 -30.36
CA LEU A 187 7.82 8.01 -29.19
C LEU A 187 6.85 9.07 -28.62
N VAL A 188 6.06 8.72 -27.61
CA VAL A 188 5.43 9.73 -26.78
C VAL A 188 6.58 10.39 -26.06
N ASP A 189 6.87 11.62 -26.43
CA ASP A 189 7.88 12.44 -25.78
C ASP A 189 7.38 12.70 -24.33
N ILE A 190 7.86 11.88 -23.39
CA ILE A 190 7.53 12.00 -21.97
C ILE A 190 8.07 13.28 -21.36
N SER A 191 8.89 14.06 -22.07
CA SER A 191 9.39 15.36 -21.60
C SER A 191 8.28 16.41 -21.44
N ASP A 192 7.13 16.23 -22.12
CA ASP A 192 5.94 17.11 -22.04
C ASP A 192 4.79 16.51 -21.22
N ALA A 193 4.90 15.28 -20.70
CA ALA A 193 3.88 14.66 -19.86
C ALA A 193 3.84 15.34 -18.48
N THR A 194 3.06 16.41 -18.37
CA THR A 194 2.85 17.15 -17.12
C THR A 194 2.07 16.37 -16.06
N SER A 195 1.43 15.28 -16.45
CA SER A 195 0.62 14.42 -15.56
C SER A 195 0.97 12.94 -15.71
N PRO A 196 1.12 12.21 -14.59
CA PRO A 196 1.25 10.75 -14.59
C PRO A 196 0.10 10.05 -15.31
N VAL A 197 0.40 8.95 -15.97
CA VAL A 197 -0.58 8.19 -16.76
C VAL A 197 -1.74 7.69 -15.91
N GLU A 198 -1.48 7.30 -14.65
CA GLU A 198 -2.51 6.79 -13.73
C GLU A 198 -3.56 7.85 -13.36
N ASP A 199 -3.27 9.13 -13.49
CA ASP A 199 -4.26 10.19 -13.24
C ASP A 199 -5.43 10.10 -14.22
N SER A 200 -5.17 9.66 -15.47
CA SER A 200 -6.19 9.48 -16.50
C SER A 200 -7.12 8.29 -16.23
N TRP A 201 -6.77 7.44 -15.26
CA TRP A 201 -7.59 6.29 -14.89
C TRP A 201 -8.74 6.63 -13.94
N VAL A 202 -8.74 7.83 -13.34
CA VAL A 202 -9.81 8.25 -12.41
C VAL A 202 -11.18 8.18 -13.11
N GLY A 203 -12.12 7.48 -12.45
CA GLY A 203 -13.47 7.20 -12.97
C GLY A 203 -13.57 5.94 -13.82
N ARG A 204 -12.46 5.35 -14.25
CA ARG A 204 -12.41 4.20 -15.16
C ARG A 204 -12.35 2.86 -14.42
N MET A 205 -12.65 1.80 -15.16
CA MET A 205 -12.49 0.41 -14.72
C MET A 205 -11.16 -0.12 -15.24
N LEU A 206 -10.42 -0.81 -14.37
CA LEU A 206 -9.21 -1.52 -14.72
C LEU A 206 -9.42 -3.01 -14.48
N ARG A 207 -9.11 -3.84 -15.46
CA ARG A 207 -8.86 -5.26 -15.23
C ARG A 207 -7.42 -5.40 -14.72
N VAL A 208 -7.26 -6.11 -13.62
CA VAL A 208 -5.97 -6.35 -12.96
C VAL A 208 -5.89 -7.85 -12.67
N GLY A 209 -5.21 -8.60 -13.52
CA GLY A 209 -5.25 -10.06 -13.48
C GLY A 209 -6.68 -10.61 -13.61
N GLU A 210 -7.13 -11.39 -12.63
CA GLU A 210 -8.50 -11.94 -12.59
C GLU A 210 -9.53 -10.95 -11.98
N ALA A 211 -9.06 -9.90 -11.30
CA ALA A 211 -9.90 -8.92 -10.65
C ALA A 211 -10.25 -7.74 -11.56
N THR A 212 -11.27 -6.97 -11.15
CA THR A 212 -11.57 -5.67 -11.76
C THR A 212 -11.72 -4.64 -10.64
N VAL A 213 -11.09 -3.48 -10.81
CA VAL A 213 -11.16 -2.37 -9.87
C VAL A 213 -11.71 -1.11 -10.55
N ARG A 214 -12.48 -0.31 -9.82
CA ARG A 214 -12.91 1.03 -10.25
C ARG A 214 -12.03 2.07 -9.59
N VAL A 215 -11.29 2.82 -10.38
CA VAL A 215 -10.46 3.93 -9.90
C VAL A 215 -11.36 5.08 -9.43
N ARG A 216 -11.11 5.58 -8.21
CA ARG A 216 -11.97 6.57 -7.55
C ARG A 216 -11.37 7.97 -7.56
N SER A 217 -10.14 8.09 -7.12
CA SER A 217 -9.52 9.39 -6.92
C SER A 217 -8.00 9.32 -6.91
N LEU A 218 -7.36 10.48 -6.98
CA LEU A 218 -5.96 10.64 -6.66
C LEU A 218 -5.73 10.39 -5.17
N VAL A 219 -4.55 9.91 -4.78
CA VAL A 219 -4.21 9.64 -3.37
C VAL A 219 -3.44 10.83 -2.78
N PRO A 220 -4.03 11.54 -1.80
CA PRO A 220 -3.30 12.55 -1.04
C PRO A 220 -2.16 11.93 -0.24
N ARG A 221 -1.01 12.58 -0.22
CA ARG A 221 0.19 12.10 0.47
C ARG A 221 0.55 12.97 1.66
N CYS A 222 1.02 12.34 2.72
CA CYS A 222 1.50 12.99 3.92
C CYS A 222 2.99 12.69 4.16
N ALA A 223 3.57 13.25 5.20
CA ALA A 223 4.99 13.13 5.52
C ALA A 223 5.52 11.68 5.70
N VAL A 224 4.65 10.66 5.72
CA VAL A 224 5.08 9.24 5.72
C VAL A 224 5.93 8.91 4.50
N VAL A 225 5.69 9.57 3.36
CA VAL A 225 6.49 9.31 2.13
C VAL A 225 7.93 9.80 2.23
N ASP A 226 8.26 10.65 3.21
CA ASP A 226 9.63 11.10 3.49
C ASP A 226 10.43 10.06 4.28
N LEU A 227 9.75 9.04 4.84
CA LEU A 227 10.37 8.03 5.69
C LEU A 227 10.91 6.86 4.84
N ASP A 228 12.08 6.39 5.19
CA ASP A 228 12.58 5.11 4.71
C ASP A 228 11.65 3.98 5.17
N PRO A 229 11.12 3.13 4.27
CA PRO A 229 10.09 2.15 4.59
C PRO A 229 10.57 0.99 5.48
N ALA A 230 11.88 0.84 5.66
CA ALA A 230 12.46 -0.22 6.49
C ALA A 230 12.87 0.28 7.88
N THR A 231 13.33 1.52 7.99
CA THR A 231 13.88 2.07 9.23
C THR A 231 12.97 3.09 9.92
N GLY A 232 12.06 3.70 9.18
CA GLY A 232 11.22 4.80 9.65
C GLY A 232 11.98 6.13 9.81
N GLN A 233 13.23 6.21 9.40
CA GLN A 233 14.00 7.46 9.44
C GLN A 233 13.64 8.35 8.24
N LYS A 234 13.63 9.65 8.46
CA LYS A 234 13.56 10.60 7.35
C LYS A 234 14.84 10.51 6.52
N ASP A 235 14.72 10.13 5.25
CA ASP A 235 15.86 9.94 4.37
C ASP A 235 15.78 10.75 3.06
N ALA A 236 14.59 11.16 2.65
CA ALA A 236 14.39 11.88 1.39
C ALA A 236 13.24 12.90 1.51
N PRO A 237 13.37 14.11 0.90
CA PRO A 237 12.33 15.12 0.94
C PRO A 237 11.25 14.88 -0.13
N VAL A 238 10.66 13.68 -0.16
CA VAL A 238 9.73 13.23 -1.20
C VAL A 238 8.48 14.11 -1.24
N LEU A 239 7.86 14.39 -0.09
CA LEU A 239 6.64 15.19 -0.05
C LEU A 239 6.89 16.61 -0.58
N ARG A 240 8.03 17.21 -0.24
CA ARG A 240 8.41 18.53 -0.76
C ARG A 240 8.65 18.51 -2.26
N THR A 241 9.29 17.47 -2.78
CA THR A 241 9.52 17.30 -4.22
C THR A 241 8.19 17.16 -4.95
N LEU A 242 7.28 16.32 -4.44
CA LEU A 242 5.93 16.15 -5.01
C LEU A 242 5.14 17.48 -4.99
N ALA A 243 5.24 18.28 -3.93
CA ALA A 243 4.57 19.57 -3.85
C ALA A 243 4.93 20.51 -5.01
N GLY A 244 6.12 20.37 -5.58
CA GLY A 244 6.59 21.17 -6.72
C GLY A 244 5.86 20.90 -8.04
N TYR A 245 5.16 19.75 -8.18
CA TYR A 245 4.50 19.38 -9.45
C TYR A 245 3.21 18.55 -9.31
N ARG A 246 2.86 18.11 -8.08
CA ARG A 246 1.71 17.24 -7.80
C ARG A 246 0.67 17.89 -6.89
N GLN A 247 0.78 19.19 -6.65
CA GLN A 247 -0.18 19.90 -5.82
C GLN A 247 -1.43 20.27 -6.64
N SER A 248 -2.59 19.82 -6.16
CA SER A 248 -3.89 20.14 -6.74
C SER A 248 -4.93 20.26 -5.63
N GLN A 249 -5.78 21.31 -5.69
CA GLN A 249 -6.86 21.57 -4.72
C GLN A 249 -6.41 21.58 -3.24
N GLY A 250 -5.17 22.03 -2.98
CA GLY A 250 -4.61 22.09 -1.64
C GLY A 250 -3.98 20.76 -1.14
N GLU A 251 -4.06 19.69 -1.93
CA GLU A 251 -3.50 18.38 -1.62
C GLU A 251 -2.30 18.07 -2.50
N ILE A 252 -1.34 17.31 -1.97
CA ILE A 252 -0.20 16.77 -2.72
C ILE A 252 -0.54 15.33 -3.07
N ASN A 253 -0.78 15.04 -4.35
CA ASN A 253 -1.28 13.76 -4.81
C ASN A 253 -0.20 12.92 -5.48
N PHE A 254 -0.23 11.58 -5.29
CA PHE A 254 0.63 10.65 -6.01
C PHE A 254 0.02 9.25 -6.07
N GLY A 255 -0.20 8.74 -7.30
CA GLY A 255 -0.94 7.51 -7.54
C GLY A 255 -2.46 7.67 -7.36
N VAL A 256 -3.17 6.59 -7.55
CA VAL A 256 -4.65 6.55 -7.50
C VAL A 256 -5.14 5.50 -6.52
N ASP A 257 -6.36 5.69 -6.00
CA ASP A 257 -7.07 4.69 -5.23
C ASP A 257 -8.24 4.09 -6.01
N ALA A 258 -8.61 2.86 -5.64
CA ALA A 258 -9.64 2.12 -6.32
C ALA A 258 -10.42 1.21 -5.35
N VAL A 259 -11.66 0.92 -5.72
CA VAL A 259 -12.49 -0.10 -5.05
C VAL A 259 -12.59 -1.33 -5.94
N VAL A 260 -12.66 -2.50 -5.32
CA VAL A 260 -12.83 -3.76 -6.05
C VAL A 260 -14.26 -3.87 -6.55
N ALA A 261 -14.43 -3.94 -7.88
CA ALA A 261 -15.72 -4.12 -8.54
C ALA A 261 -16.00 -5.62 -8.81
N LYS A 262 -14.93 -6.40 -9.07
CA LYS A 262 -14.99 -7.84 -9.22
C LYS A 262 -13.82 -8.46 -8.47
N ALA A 263 -14.11 -9.37 -7.55
CA ALA A 263 -13.10 -10.14 -6.83
C ALA A 263 -12.29 -11.02 -7.79
N GLY A 264 -11.05 -11.29 -7.44
CA GLY A 264 -10.16 -12.14 -8.22
C GLY A 264 -8.75 -12.14 -7.68
N ARG A 265 -7.92 -13.01 -8.23
CA ARG A 265 -6.52 -13.14 -7.88
C ARG A 265 -5.63 -12.30 -8.79
N VAL A 266 -4.60 -11.71 -8.19
CA VAL A 266 -3.59 -10.90 -8.89
C VAL A 266 -2.20 -11.42 -8.53
N ARG A 267 -1.32 -11.52 -9.53
CA ARG A 267 0.08 -11.89 -9.37
C ARG A 267 1.00 -10.88 -10.06
N PRO A 268 2.27 -10.76 -9.65
CA PRO A 268 3.27 -10.06 -10.44
C PRO A 268 3.34 -10.64 -11.86
N GLY A 269 3.43 -9.77 -12.86
CA GLY A 269 3.36 -10.12 -14.28
C GLY A 269 1.95 -10.14 -14.87
N ASP A 270 0.89 -10.14 -14.06
CA ASP A 270 -0.49 -10.07 -14.58
C ASP A 270 -0.73 -8.74 -15.31
N GLN A 271 -1.47 -8.83 -16.40
CA GLN A 271 -1.83 -7.67 -17.23
C GLN A 271 -2.77 -6.71 -16.49
N VAL A 272 -2.55 -5.42 -16.77
CA VAL A 272 -3.44 -4.32 -16.37
C VAL A 272 -4.02 -3.69 -17.62
N GLU A 273 -5.34 -3.69 -17.74
CA GLU A 273 -6.04 -3.18 -18.92
C GLU A 273 -7.12 -2.19 -18.53
N LEU A 274 -7.20 -1.08 -19.25
CA LEU A 274 -8.34 -0.18 -19.17
C LEU A 274 -9.53 -0.83 -19.90
N HIS A 275 -10.66 -0.94 -19.21
CA HIS A 275 -11.90 -1.29 -19.90
C HIS A 275 -12.30 -0.14 -20.82
N SER A 276 -12.57 -0.46 -22.09
CA SER A 276 -13.31 0.42 -22.97
C SER A 276 -14.76 0.46 -22.47
N ASP A 277 -15.31 1.66 -22.30
CA ASP A 277 -16.72 1.86 -21.97
C ASP A 277 -17.63 1.35 -23.11
#